data_bfa34905146cb63f3ad23780f0b1513d
#
_entry.id   bfa34905146cb63f3ad23780f0b1513d
#
_cell.length_a   1.000
_cell.length_b   1.000
_cell.length_c   1.000
_cell.angle_alpha   90.00
_cell.angle_beta   90.00
_cell.angle_gamma   90.00
#
_symmetry.space_group_name_H-M   'P 1'
#
loop_
_entity.id
_entity.type
_entity.pdbx_description
1 polymer ?
#
loop_
_entity_poly.entity_id
_entity_poly.type
_entity_poly.pdbx_seq_one_letter_code
_entity_poly.pdbx_strand_id
1 'polypeptide(L)'
;MSNNKNSNIEILKNDSWPLELRPNPSQLPSVTDTYFLKTKEIVSSYGDTEVTYAIFMRRPVISALNPAIDWLEEIVKERKGNVNIKRCFKEGSDVGAGEPMIYISGSMLLLVDLETALLQKIGATCVAAYNARSMVESLRKTSFLAMDARHCAGRYGRFNGLWCVCWFTKSKI
;
A
#
# COMPACT_ATOMS: atom_id res chain seq x y z
N MET A 1 -12.47 14.57 40.89
CA MET A 1 -12.62 15.29 39.64
C MET A 1 -11.62 14.69 38.65
N SER A 2 -12.09 13.78 37.84
CA SER A 2 -11.30 12.99 36.89
C SER A 2 -11.36 13.68 35.53
N ASN A 3 -10.25 14.23 35.03
CA ASN A 3 -10.14 14.77 33.69
C ASN A 3 -9.70 13.65 32.72
N ASN A 4 -10.70 13.06 32.12
CA ASN A 4 -10.51 12.11 31.01
C ASN A 4 -10.14 12.91 29.75
N LYS A 5 -8.85 13.01 29.43
CA LYS A 5 -8.40 13.51 28.12
C LYS A 5 -8.48 12.36 27.13
N ASN A 6 -9.61 12.26 26.46
CA ASN A 6 -9.73 11.53 25.20
C ASN A 6 -8.77 12.15 24.19
N SER A 7 -7.61 11.55 23.98
CA SER A 7 -6.77 11.85 22.84
C SER A 7 -7.41 11.20 21.61
N ASN A 8 -8.28 11.93 20.94
CA ASN A 8 -8.72 11.59 19.59
C ASN A 8 -7.49 11.67 18.67
N ILE A 9 -6.89 10.53 18.37
CA ILE A 9 -5.97 10.43 17.24
C ILE A 9 -6.85 10.54 15.99
N GLU A 10 -6.95 11.75 15.47
CA GLU A 10 -7.54 11.99 14.16
C GLU A 10 -6.72 11.21 13.13
N ILE A 11 -7.33 10.20 12.55
CA ILE A 11 -6.75 9.51 11.39
C ILE A 11 -6.70 10.57 10.30
N LEU A 12 -5.50 10.99 9.93
CA LEU A 12 -5.28 11.96 8.87
C LEU A 12 -6.00 11.49 7.61
N LYS A 13 -7.03 12.24 7.21
CA LYS A 13 -7.72 12.03 5.94
C LYS A 13 -6.75 12.34 4.79
N ASN A 14 -6.95 11.73 3.65
CA ASN A 14 -6.14 11.86 2.43
C ASN A 14 -5.77 13.31 2.05
N ASP A 15 -6.59 14.29 2.42
CA ASP A 15 -6.37 15.71 2.15
C ASP A 15 -5.18 16.33 2.89
N SER A 16 -4.65 15.64 3.92
CA SER A 16 -3.50 16.10 4.72
C SER A 16 -2.15 15.56 4.23
N TRP A 17 -2.14 14.76 3.18
CA TRP A 17 -0.89 14.23 2.62
C TRP A 17 -0.10 15.32 1.92
N PRO A 18 1.22 15.44 2.18
CA PRO A 18 2.06 16.35 1.42
C PRO A 18 1.93 16.08 -0.09
N LEU A 19 1.87 17.14 -0.89
CA LEU A 19 1.75 17.07 -2.36
C LEU A 19 2.78 16.11 -3.00
N GLU A 20 3.96 16.02 -2.42
CA GLU A 20 5.06 15.15 -2.87
C GLU A 20 4.75 13.64 -2.69
N LEU A 21 3.78 13.30 -1.85
CA LEU A 21 3.36 11.91 -1.61
C LEU A 21 2.14 11.50 -2.43
N ARG A 22 1.50 12.48 -3.11
CA ARG A 22 0.38 12.20 -4.00
C ARG A 22 0.88 11.46 -5.25
N PRO A 23 0.06 10.57 -5.80
CA PRO A 23 0.40 9.92 -7.06
C PRO A 23 0.60 11.00 -8.14
N ASN A 24 1.70 10.88 -8.88
CA ASN A 24 1.91 11.70 -10.06
C ASN A 24 1.81 10.82 -11.31
N PRO A 25 0.69 10.86 -12.02
CA PRO A 25 0.47 10.04 -13.20
C PRO A 25 1.55 10.20 -14.28
N SER A 26 2.15 11.39 -14.39
CA SER A 26 3.21 11.68 -15.36
C SER A 26 4.53 10.94 -15.07
N GLN A 27 4.74 10.46 -13.84
CA GLN A 27 5.93 9.71 -13.44
C GLN A 27 5.76 8.19 -13.54
N LEU A 28 4.55 7.68 -13.78
CA LEU A 28 4.29 6.26 -13.88
C LEU A 28 5.15 5.55 -14.94
N PRO A 29 5.33 6.09 -16.16
CA PRO A 29 6.16 5.43 -17.16
C PRO A 29 7.61 5.24 -16.74
N SER A 30 8.16 6.12 -15.90
CA SER A 30 9.56 6.04 -15.43
C SER A 30 9.79 4.97 -14.35
N VAL A 31 8.71 4.46 -13.74
CA VAL A 31 8.77 3.43 -12.68
C VAL A 31 8.09 2.12 -13.07
N THR A 32 7.50 2.07 -14.27
CA THR A 32 6.82 0.90 -14.80
C THR A 32 7.79 0.05 -15.62
N ASP A 33 7.77 -1.26 -15.41
CA ASP A 33 8.58 -2.19 -16.19
C ASP A 33 8.23 -2.12 -17.69
N THR A 34 9.25 -2.12 -18.53
CA THR A 34 9.12 -1.92 -19.98
C THR A 34 8.15 -2.89 -20.65
N TYR A 35 8.07 -4.14 -20.15
CA TYR A 35 7.17 -5.12 -20.74
C TYR A 35 5.68 -4.78 -20.51
N PHE A 36 5.33 -4.13 -19.39
CA PHE A 36 3.96 -3.65 -19.17
C PHE A 36 3.60 -2.49 -20.09
N LEU A 37 4.55 -1.61 -20.39
CA LEU A 37 4.35 -0.54 -21.37
C LEU A 37 4.08 -1.12 -22.77
N LYS A 38 4.86 -2.12 -23.18
CA LYS A 38 4.63 -2.84 -24.45
C LYS A 38 3.29 -3.58 -24.47
N THR A 39 2.92 -4.23 -23.36
CA THR A 39 1.62 -4.89 -23.23
C THR A 39 0.49 -3.88 -23.38
N LYS A 40 0.62 -2.68 -22.81
CA LYS A 40 -0.36 -1.60 -22.97
C LYS A 40 -0.53 -1.18 -24.41
N GLU A 41 0.56 -1.06 -25.17
CA GLU A 41 0.52 -0.78 -26.62
C GLU A 41 -0.22 -1.87 -27.40
N ILE A 42 0.06 -3.15 -27.10
CA ILE A 42 -0.60 -4.30 -27.72
C ILE A 42 -2.10 -4.26 -27.43
N VAL A 43 -2.49 -4.12 -26.16
CA VAL A 43 -3.90 -4.08 -25.75
C VAL A 43 -4.62 -2.89 -26.40
N SER A 44 -3.96 -1.74 -26.52
CA SER A 44 -4.51 -0.57 -27.22
C SER A 44 -4.78 -0.84 -28.71
N SER A 45 -3.96 -1.68 -29.34
CA SER A 45 -4.05 -1.96 -30.77
C SER A 45 -5.03 -3.10 -31.11
N TYR A 46 -5.14 -4.10 -30.25
CA TYR A 46 -5.93 -5.32 -30.51
C TYR A 46 -7.26 -5.38 -29.76
N GLY A 47 -7.50 -4.47 -28.84
CA GLY A 47 -8.71 -4.37 -28.03
C GLY A 47 -8.47 -4.65 -26.57
N ASP A 48 -9.25 -3.95 -25.74
CA ASP A 48 -9.21 -4.08 -24.29
C ASP A 48 -9.95 -5.34 -23.81
N THR A 49 -9.54 -5.86 -22.67
CA THR A 49 -10.20 -7.00 -22.02
C THR A 49 -10.28 -6.79 -20.52
N GLU A 50 -11.26 -7.38 -19.87
CA GLU A 50 -11.36 -7.37 -18.43
C GLU A 50 -10.45 -8.44 -17.81
N VAL A 51 -9.69 -8.05 -16.80
CA VAL A 51 -8.77 -8.93 -16.07
C VAL A 51 -9.01 -8.86 -14.59
N THR A 52 -8.59 -9.90 -13.87
CA THR A 52 -8.58 -9.94 -12.41
C THR A 52 -7.18 -10.26 -11.93
N TYR A 53 -6.56 -9.34 -11.21
CA TYR A 53 -5.29 -9.54 -10.53
C TYR A 53 -5.56 -10.14 -9.16
N ALA A 54 -4.86 -11.23 -8.83
CA ALA A 54 -4.76 -11.78 -7.48
C ALA A 54 -3.39 -11.45 -6.91
N ILE A 55 -3.33 -10.60 -5.90
CA ILE A 55 -2.06 -10.14 -5.32
C ILE A 55 -1.82 -10.90 -4.03
N PHE A 56 -0.64 -11.52 -3.93
CA PHE A 56 -0.19 -12.27 -2.77
C PHE A 56 1.29 -12.02 -2.49
N MET A 57 1.74 -12.39 -1.30
CA MET A 57 3.14 -12.31 -0.90
C MET A 57 3.77 -13.71 -0.82
N ARG A 58 5.03 -13.84 -1.20
CA ARG A 58 5.76 -15.13 -1.13
C ARG A 58 6.22 -15.51 0.28
N ARG A 59 6.07 -14.60 1.23
CA ARG A 59 6.40 -14.76 2.65
C ARG A 59 5.21 -14.33 3.49
N PRO A 60 5.07 -14.83 4.74
CA PRO A 60 4.09 -14.28 5.66
C PRO A 60 4.32 -12.79 5.86
N VAL A 61 3.24 -12.03 5.93
CA VAL A 61 3.25 -10.57 6.13
C VAL A 61 2.08 -10.14 7.01
N ILE A 62 2.04 -8.85 7.34
CA ILE A 62 0.86 -8.20 7.88
C ILE A 62 0.16 -7.44 6.75
N SER A 63 -1.15 -7.59 6.65
CA SER A 63 -1.96 -6.83 5.70
C SER A 63 -1.88 -5.34 5.98
N ALA A 64 -1.29 -4.58 5.05
CA ALA A 64 -1.10 -3.13 5.10
C ALA A 64 -1.39 -2.54 3.73
N LEU A 65 -2.66 -2.69 3.29
CA LEU A 65 -3.08 -2.43 1.91
C LEU A 65 -3.60 -1.02 1.67
N ASN A 66 -4.03 -0.32 2.75
CA ASN A 66 -4.71 0.97 2.60
C ASN A 66 -3.96 1.97 1.72
N PRO A 67 -2.65 2.24 1.92
CA PRO A 67 -1.96 3.25 1.10
C PRO A 67 -1.88 2.89 -0.39
N ALA A 68 -1.81 1.59 -0.69
CA ALA A 68 -1.76 1.13 -2.07
C ALA A 68 -3.13 1.20 -2.74
N ILE A 69 -4.19 0.91 -1.99
CA ILE A 69 -5.57 0.99 -2.48
C ILE A 69 -5.98 2.45 -2.69
N ASP A 70 -5.73 3.31 -1.71
CA ASP A 70 -6.02 4.74 -1.83
C ASP A 70 -5.32 5.34 -3.07
N TRP A 71 -4.05 4.98 -3.27
CA TRP A 71 -3.30 5.40 -4.45
C TRP A 71 -3.92 4.87 -5.75
N LEU A 72 -4.34 3.60 -5.78
CA LEU A 72 -4.96 3.00 -6.96
C LEU A 72 -6.29 3.69 -7.29
N GLU A 73 -7.14 3.93 -6.29
CA GLU A 73 -8.43 4.59 -6.45
C GLU A 73 -8.26 6.01 -6.99
N GLU A 74 -7.25 6.77 -6.51
CA GLU A 74 -6.95 8.11 -7.04
C GLU A 74 -6.56 8.08 -8.52
N ILE A 75 -5.64 7.19 -8.91
CA ILE A 75 -5.23 7.05 -10.31
C ILE A 75 -6.39 6.61 -11.20
N VAL A 76 -7.19 5.66 -10.75
CA VAL A 76 -8.37 5.17 -11.49
C VAL A 76 -9.37 6.29 -11.70
N LYS A 77 -9.61 7.10 -10.68
CA LYS A 77 -10.48 8.28 -10.76
C LYS A 77 -9.95 9.32 -11.74
N GLU A 78 -8.66 9.63 -11.71
CA GLU A 78 -8.03 10.55 -12.66
C GLU A 78 -8.14 10.06 -14.11
N ARG A 79 -8.01 8.75 -14.32
CA ARG A 79 -8.18 8.11 -15.64
C ARG A 79 -9.64 7.93 -16.04
N LYS A 80 -10.60 8.35 -15.21
CA LYS A 80 -12.05 8.18 -15.41
C LYS A 80 -12.44 6.72 -15.66
N GLY A 81 -11.69 5.79 -15.08
CA GLY A 81 -11.93 4.36 -15.14
C GLY A 81 -12.75 3.86 -13.96
N ASN A 82 -12.95 2.55 -13.94
CA ASN A 82 -13.59 1.84 -12.83
C ASN A 82 -12.85 0.53 -12.56
N VAL A 83 -12.70 0.17 -11.28
CA VAL A 83 -12.14 -1.10 -10.84
C VAL A 83 -12.97 -1.66 -9.69
N ASN A 84 -13.05 -2.98 -9.62
CA ASN A 84 -13.63 -3.67 -8.48
C ASN A 84 -12.52 -4.21 -7.59
N ILE A 85 -12.50 -3.81 -6.32
CA ILE A 85 -11.49 -4.18 -5.34
C ILE A 85 -12.11 -5.04 -4.25
N LYS A 86 -11.67 -6.31 -4.17
CA LYS A 86 -12.08 -7.25 -3.14
C LYS A 86 -10.92 -7.55 -2.20
N ARG A 87 -10.98 -7.07 -0.97
CA ARG A 87 -10.02 -7.39 0.09
C ARG A 87 -10.33 -8.75 0.70
N CYS A 88 -9.30 -9.59 0.89
CA CYS A 88 -9.42 -10.90 1.54
C CYS A 88 -9.10 -10.83 3.03
N PHE A 89 -8.29 -9.86 3.43
CA PHE A 89 -7.84 -9.66 4.81
C PHE A 89 -8.13 -8.25 5.30
N LYS A 90 -8.43 -8.13 6.59
CA LYS A 90 -8.54 -6.83 7.26
C LYS A 90 -7.15 -6.21 7.42
N GLU A 91 -7.09 -4.89 7.45
CA GLU A 91 -5.86 -4.16 7.76
C GLU A 91 -5.30 -4.61 9.11
N GLY A 92 -4.00 -4.87 9.17
CA GLY A 92 -3.31 -5.36 10.37
C GLY A 92 -3.44 -6.86 10.65
N SER A 93 -4.12 -7.64 9.79
CA SER A 93 -4.22 -9.10 9.95
C SER A 93 -2.94 -9.81 9.48
N ASP A 94 -2.70 -10.98 10.07
CA ASP A 94 -1.70 -11.92 9.58
C ASP A 94 -2.15 -12.51 8.24
N VAL A 95 -1.21 -12.61 7.31
CA VAL A 95 -1.40 -13.21 5.99
C VAL A 95 -0.31 -14.25 5.76
N GLY A 96 -0.70 -15.47 5.43
CA GLY A 96 0.22 -16.56 5.11
C GLY A 96 0.91 -16.36 3.74
N ALA A 97 2.00 -17.08 3.54
CA ALA A 97 2.68 -17.09 2.25
C ALA A 97 1.77 -17.67 1.15
N GLY A 98 1.66 -16.96 0.03
CA GLY A 98 0.86 -17.40 -1.11
C GLY A 98 -0.65 -17.15 -0.99
N GLU A 99 -1.14 -16.65 0.15
CA GLU A 99 -2.54 -16.32 0.31
C GLU A 99 -2.90 -15.02 -0.44
N PRO A 100 -3.92 -15.03 -1.31
CA PRO A 100 -4.37 -13.82 -1.98
C PRO A 100 -4.86 -12.78 -0.97
N MET A 101 -4.24 -11.61 -0.97
CA MET A 101 -4.58 -10.50 -0.06
C MET A 101 -5.71 -9.64 -0.62
N ILE A 102 -5.73 -9.49 -1.94
CA ILE A 102 -6.64 -8.61 -2.66
C ILE A 102 -6.84 -9.10 -4.07
N TYR A 103 -8.07 -8.99 -4.57
CA TYR A 103 -8.39 -9.13 -5.98
C TYR A 103 -8.78 -7.77 -6.54
N ILE A 104 -8.24 -7.45 -7.72
CA ILE A 104 -8.51 -6.20 -8.44
C ILE A 104 -8.96 -6.57 -9.84
N SER A 105 -10.21 -6.26 -10.16
CA SER A 105 -10.79 -6.54 -11.47
C SER A 105 -11.09 -5.25 -12.22
N GLY A 106 -10.81 -5.23 -13.51
CA GLY A 106 -11.09 -4.09 -14.38
C GLY A 106 -10.43 -4.21 -15.74
N SER A 107 -10.53 -3.16 -16.53
CA SER A 107 -9.91 -3.05 -17.84
C SER A 107 -8.39 -3.28 -17.77
N MET A 108 -7.87 -4.17 -18.63
CA MET A 108 -6.43 -4.41 -18.73
C MET A 108 -5.68 -3.15 -19.15
N LEU A 109 -6.26 -2.37 -20.06
CA LEU A 109 -5.69 -1.11 -20.53
C LEU A 109 -5.54 -0.10 -19.39
N LEU A 110 -6.45 -0.13 -18.42
CA LEU A 110 -6.41 0.73 -17.25
C LEU A 110 -5.34 0.29 -16.23
N LEU A 111 -5.17 -1.02 -16.04
CA LEU A 111 -4.42 -1.60 -14.92
C LEU A 111 -2.97 -1.97 -15.25
N VAL A 112 -2.67 -2.34 -16.49
CA VAL A 112 -1.41 -3.01 -16.87
C VAL A 112 -0.16 -2.19 -16.55
N ASP A 113 -0.19 -0.89 -16.73
CA ASP A 113 0.95 -0.02 -16.42
C ASP A 113 1.02 0.44 -14.96
N LEU A 114 0.05 0.06 -14.14
CA LEU A 114 0.02 0.33 -12.71
C LEU A 114 0.64 -0.79 -11.88
N GLU A 115 0.81 -1.99 -12.45
CA GLU A 115 1.20 -3.20 -11.72
C GLU A 115 2.50 -3.01 -10.95
N THR A 116 3.58 -2.54 -11.58
CA THR A 116 4.86 -2.35 -10.92
C THR A 116 4.76 -1.44 -9.70
N ALA A 117 4.14 -0.26 -9.86
CA ALA A 117 4.00 0.70 -8.77
C ALA A 117 3.07 0.18 -7.66
N LEU A 118 2.01 -0.52 -8.02
CA LEU A 118 1.07 -1.12 -7.09
C LEU A 118 1.75 -2.19 -6.22
N LEU A 119 2.48 -3.12 -6.85
CA LEU A 119 3.20 -4.18 -6.14
C LEU A 119 4.30 -3.64 -5.24
N GLN A 120 5.02 -2.59 -5.66
CA GLN A 120 6.00 -1.92 -4.81
C GLN A 120 5.35 -1.31 -3.56
N LYS A 121 4.20 -0.66 -3.70
CA LYS A 121 3.48 -0.06 -2.58
C LYS A 121 2.97 -1.11 -1.60
N ILE A 122 2.34 -2.18 -2.09
CA ILE A 122 1.85 -3.29 -1.27
C ILE A 122 3.02 -3.99 -0.57
N GLY A 123 4.07 -4.32 -1.32
CA GLY A 123 5.22 -5.05 -0.78
C GLY A 123 5.92 -4.29 0.33
N ALA A 124 6.23 -3.02 0.11
CA ALA A 124 6.94 -2.19 1.08
C ALA A 124 6.14 -2.02 2.38
N THR A 125 4.85 -1.70 2.30
CA THR A 125 4.01 -1.48 3.49
C THR A 125 3.77 -2.75 4.29
N CYS A 126 3.48 -3.87 3.62
CA CYS A 126 3.23 -5.15 4.27
C CYS A 126 4.47 -5.71 4.97
N VAL A 127 5.65 -5.60 4.35
CA VAL A 127 6.91 -6.02 4.95
C VAL A 127 7.30 -5.13 6.13
N ALA A 128 7.14 -3.81 6.00
CA ALA A 128 7.39 -2.89 7.10
C ALA A 128 6.49 -3.17 8.31
N ALA A 129 5.20 -3.42 8.08
CA ALA A 129 4.24 -3.76 9.12
C ALA A 129 4.61 -5.09 9.81
N TYR A 130 5.02 -6.10 9.05
CA TYR A 130 5.47 -7.39 9.60
C TYR A 130 6.75 -7.23 10.44
N ASN A 131 7.74 -6.49 9.96
CA ASN A 131 8.98 -6.26 10.69
C ASN A 131 8.70 -5.47 11.98
N ALA A 132 7.88 -4.45 11.93
CA ALA A 132 7.50 -3.66 13.11
C ALA A 132 6.82 -4.53 14.18
N ARG A 133 5.90 -5.40 13.78
CA ARG A 133 5.25 -6.34 14.68
C ARG A 133 6.24 -7.32 15.29
N SER A 134 7.09 -7.93 14.48
CA SER A 134 8.13 -8.87 14.95
C SER A 134 9.06 -8.23 15.97
N MET A 135 9.43 -6.96 15.76
CA MET A 135 10.23 -6.19 16.73
C MET A 135 9.47 -5.96 18.05
N VAL A 136 8.20 -5.57 17.99
CA VAL A 136 7.36 -5.39 19.19
C VAL A 136 7.25 -6.68 19.99
N GLU A 137 6.98 -7.79 19.32
CA GLU A 137 6.84 -9.12 19.93
C GLU A 137 8.17 -9.58 20.58
N SER A 138 9.30 -9.31 19.93
CA SER A 138 10.62 -9.68 20.42
C SER A 138 11.07 -8.81 21.59
N LEU A 139 10.78 -7.52 21.57
CA LEU A 139 11.25 -6.55 22.55
C LEU A 139 10.32 -6.40 23.76
N ARG A 140 9.10 -6.91 23.66
CA ARG A 140 8.02 -6.96 24.68
C ARG A 140 7.84 -5.71 25.57
N LYS A 141 8.86 -5.34 26.36
CA LYS A 141 8.84 -4.22 27.33
C LYS A 141 9.71 -3.03 26.93
N THR A 142 10.43 -3.14 25.82
CA THR A 142 11.36 -2.10 25.36
C THR A 142 10.70 -1.28 24.28
N SER A 143 10.62 0.03 24.47
CA SER A 143 10.21 0.95 23.41
C SER A 143 11.33 1.11 22.40
N PHE A 144 10.99 1.16 21.11
CA PHE A 144 11.95 1.48 20.06
C PHE A 144 11.40 2.57 19.14
N LEU A 145 12.30 3.26 18.47
CA LEU A 145 11.99 4.27 17.47
C LEU A 145 12.53 3.81 16.12
N ALA A 146 11.66 3.64 15.14
CA ALA A 146 12.07 3.35 13.76
C ALA A 146 12.61 4.63 13.10
N MET A 147 13.84 4.57 12.61
CA MET A 147 14.53 5.70 11.97
C MET A 147 14.74 5.45 10.47
N ASP A 148 13.72 4.94 9.80
CA ASP A 148 13.77 4.48 8.41
C ASP A 148 14.02 5.61 7.40
N ALA A 149 13.74 6.87 7.75
CA ALA A 149 13.93 8.01 6.87
C ALA A 149 15.37 8.16 6.32
N ARG A 150 16.36 7.57 7.00
CA ARG A 150 17.76 7.58 6.56
C ARG A 150 18.09 6.48 5.54
N HIS A 151 17.26 5.45 5.46
CA HIS A 151 17.54 4.24 4.69
C HIS A 151 16.59 4.05 3.50
N CYS A 152 15.50 4.81 3.49
CA CYS A 152 14.51 4.77 2.42
C CYS A 152 14.64 6.03 1.57
N ALA A 153 15.06 5.87 0.32
CA ALA A 153 15.13 6.98 -0.63
C ALA A 153 13.73 7.49 -0.98
N GLY A 154 13.54 8.80 -0.92
CA GLY A 154 12.36 9.48 -1.43
C GLY A 154 11.05 9.13 -0.71
N ARG A 155 10.03 8.80 -1.50
CA ARG A 155 8.62 8.66 -1.06
C ARG A 155 8.36 7.52 -0.07
N TYR A 156 9.21 6.50 -0.01
CA TYR A 156 8.99 5.31 0.82
C TYR A 156 9.35 5.49 2.28
N GLY A 157 10.28 6.38 2.62
CA GLY A 157 10.73 6.57 4.00
C GLY A 157 9.63 7.04 4.95
N ARG A 158 8.72 7.89 4.46
CA ARG A 158 7.59 8.37 5.27
C ARG A 158 6.50 7.32 5.49
N PHE A 159 6.30 6.42 4.51
CA PHE A 159 5.33 5.33 4.65
C PHE A 159 5.74 4.32 5.73
N ASN A 160 6.99 3.91 5.75
CA ASN A 160 7.49 2.94 6.73
C ASN A 160 7.41 3.50 8.16
N GLY A 161 7.76 4.77 8.37
CA GLY A 161 7.65 5.41 9.66
C GLY A 161 6.22 5.50 10.19
N LEU A 162 5.25 5.81 9.33
CA LEU A 162 3.84 5.92 9.71
C LEU A 162 3.25 4.57 10.17
N TRP A 163 3.61 3.48 9.49
CA TRP A 163 3.17 2.14 9.84
C TRP A 163 3.77 1.63 11.15
N CYS A 164 5.04 1.90 11.40
CA CYS A 164 5.65 1.60 12.69
C CYS A 164 4.93 2.32 13.85
N VAL A 165 4.57 3.59 13.68
CA VAL A 165 3.85 4.37 14.70
C VAL A 165 2.42 3.84 14.91
N CYS A 166 1.69 3.51 13.85
CA CYS A 166 0.32 2.98 13.97
C CYS A 166 0.26 1.64 14.73
N TRP A 167 1.26 0.78 14.56
CA TRP A 167 1.35 -0.48 15.31
C TRP A 167 1.70 -0.25 16.78
N PHE A 168 2.58 0.69 17.06
CA PHE A 168 3.02 0.99 18.41
C PHE A 168 1.88 1.51 19.31
N THR A 169 0.96 2.29 18.77
CA THR A 169 -0.18 2.82 19.50
C THR A 169 -1.28 1.78 19.78
N LYS A 170 -1.43 0.76 18.94
CA LYS A 170 -2.42 -0.32 19.16
C LYS A 170 -1.98 -1.39 20.16
N SER A 171 -0.69 -1.56 20.40
CA SER A 171 -0.17 -2.57 21.33
C SER A 171 -0.12 -2.10 22.81
N LYS A 172 -0.59 -0.89 23.10
CA LYS A 172 -0.66 -0.34 24.47
C LYS A 172 -2.05 -0.40 25.12
N ILE A 173 -3.00 -1.12 24.53
CA ILE A 173 -4.33 -1.32 25.11
C ILE A 173 -4.45 -2.73 25.67
#